data_f5cf69abd8a3b32775ac57e8feb62f02
#
_entry.id   f5cf69abd8a3b32775ac57e8feb62f02
#
_cell.length_a   1.000
_cell.length_b   1.000
_cell.length_c   1.000
_cell.angle_alpha   90.00
_cell.angle_beta   90.00
_cell.angle_gamma   90.00
#
_symmetry.space_group_name_H-M   'P 1'
#
loop_
_entity.id
_entity.type
_entity.pdbx_description
1 polymer ?
#
loop_
_entity_poly.entity_id
_entity_poly.type
_entity_poly.pdbx_seq_one_letter_code
_entity_poly.pdbx_strand_id
1 'polypeptide(L)'
;MEKVILQGVEIELTPPEQLDVKWVGNTFVKEQLKAAWMKVHPEDMPLNPRLIGKPGVGKTTLACAVAIELKKPFWIFQATMDTRPEDLIITPVISAEGKIKYVASGIVSAMIKGGIAILDEGNRMGEKSWASLAPLLDHRRYVESIIVGIKIKAHDEFRFVTTMNEDASTFEIPEYIQSRLQPSIYIDFADADEEKEILRANIPFAPPEIITYVVNFLQRAHFEDEPYSIRDGINITRMALKLAVQKRYWEPENRKQKLTDKQIKEILHIAVQNILGDEALRYIEI
;
A
#
# COMPACT_ATOMS: atom_id res chain seq x y z
N MET A 1 23.25 -5.29 -8.03
CA MET A 1 22.60 -4.00 -7.68
C MET A 1 23.34 -2.89 -8.43
N GLU A 2 22.62 -1.87 -8.89
CA GLU A 2 23.23 -0.70 -9.52
C GLU A 2 24.02 0.10 -8.50
N LYS A 3 25.16 0.68 -8.91
CA LYS A 3 26.03 1.46 -8.04
C LYS A 3 26.14 2.89 -8.55
N VAL A 4 26.19 3.82 -7.60
CA VAL A 4 26.42 5.24 -7.87
C VAL A 4 27.56 5.75 -6.99
N ILE A 5 28.29 6.75 -7.44
CA ILE A 5 29.33 7.43 -6.64
C ILE A 5 28.80 8.83 -6.31
N LEU A 6 28.59 9.10 -5.03
CA LEU A 6 28.14 10.39 -4.52
C LEU A 6 29.19 10.94 -3.57
N GLN A 7 29.73 12.12 -3.87
CA GLN A 7 30.77 12.81 -3.06
C GLN A 7 31.95 11.87 -2.70
N GLY A 8 32.33 10.97 -3.63
CA GLY A 8 33.44 10.03 -3.44
C GLY A 8 33.06 8.72 -2.73
N VAL A 9 31.82 8.53 -2.31
CA VAL A 9 31.33 7.32 -1.67
C VAL A 9 30.56 6.46 -2.68
N GLU A 10 30.93 5.19 -2.82
CA GLU A 10 30.19 4.19 -3.61
C GLU A 10 28.97 3.71 -2.82
N ILE A 11 27.79 3.78 -3.43
CA ILE A 11 26.52 3.37 -2.82
C ILE A 11 25.82 2.42 -3.76
N GLU A 12 25.39 1.28 -3.26
CA GLU A 12 24.52 0.32 -3.95
C GLU A 12 23.05 0.77 -3.83
N LEU A 13 22.34 0.85 -4.95
CA LEU A 13 20.92 1.23 -4.96
C LEU A 13 20.02 0.01 -4.80
N THR A 14 18.97 0.15 -3.98
CA THR A 14 17.87 -0.83 -3.94
C THR A 14 17.15 -0.82 -5.29
N PRO A 15 16.84 -1.99 -5.89
CA PRO A 15 16.08 -2.05 -7.14
C PRO A 15 14.63 -1.57 -6.93
N PRO A 16 13.96 -1.03 -7.97
CA PRO A 16 12.55 -0.68 -7.91
C PRO A 16 11.66 -1.92 -7.83
N GLU A 17 10.45 -1.72 -7.32
CA GLU A 17 9.44 -2.76 -7.26
C GLU A 17 8.98 -3.19 -8.67
N GLN A 18 8.69 -4.49 -8.81
CA GLN A 18 8.13 -5.08 -10.03
C GLN A 18 6.76 -5.68 -9.70
N LEU A 19 5.76 -4.82 -9.57
CA LEU A 19 4.39 -5.20 -9.26
C LEU A 19 3.49 -4.89 -10.45
N ASP A 20 2.56 -5.79 -10.75
CA ASP A 20 1.47 -5.57 -11.70
C ASP A 20 0.17 -5.42 -10.90
N VAL A 21 -0.11 -4.20 -10.48
CA VAL A 21 -1.32 -3.86 -9.74
C VAL A 21 -2.10 -2.78 -10.49
N LYS A 22 -3.43 -2.88 -10.43
CA LYS A 22 -4.35 -1.91 -11.01
C LYS A 22 -5.26 -1.38 -9.91
N TRP A 23 -5.53 -0.09 -9.98
CA TRP A 23 -6.56 0.51 -9.15
C TRP A 23 -7.93 0.26 -9.78
N VAL A 24 -8.81 -0.32 -8.98
CA VAL A 24 -10.24 -0.49 -9.29
C VAL A 24 -10.99 0.23 -8.18
N GLY A 25 -11.94 1.07 -8.52
CA GLY A 25 -12.73 1.86 -7.59
C GLY A 25 -12.60 3.36 -7.83
N ASN A 26 -12.87 4.14 -6.81
CA ASN A 26 -13.00 5.60 -6.87
C ASN A 26 -11.86 6.29 -7.66
N THR A 27 -12.20 6.81 -8.84
CA THR A 27 -11.25 7.51 -9.72
C THR A 27 -10.84 8.86 -9.17
N PHE A 28 -11.65 9.49 -8.33
CA PHE A 28 -11.38 10.82 -7.78
C PHE A 28 -10.14 10.82 -6.87
N VAL A 29 -9.98 9.83 -5.98
CA VAL A 29 -8.77 9.73 -5.14
C VAL A 29 -7.51 9.50 -5.97
N LYS A 30 -7.63 8.80 -7.10
CA LYS A 30 -6.54 8.61 -8.05
C LYS A 30 -6.12 9.91 -8.71
N GLU A 31 -7.09 10.71 -9.16
CA GLU A 31 -6.81 12.02 -9.77
C GLU A 31 -6.26 13.02 -8.76
N GLN A 32 -6.71 12.99 -7.50
CA GLN A 32 -6.11 13.80 -6.42
C GLN A 32 -4.62 13.47 -6.21
N LEU A 33 -4.26 12.18 -6.21
CA LEU A 33 -2.86 11.77 -6.06
C LEU A 33 -2.01 12.20 -7.25
N LYS A 34 -2.52 12.06 -8.47
CA LYS A 34 -1.84 12.54 -9.69
C LYS A 34 -1.64 14.06 -9.65
N ALA A 35 -2.68 14.82 -9.26
CA ALA A 35 -2.61 16.26 -9.14
C ALA A 35 -1.55 16.69 -8.11
N ALA A 36 -1.47 16.02 -6.95
CA ALA A 36 -0.46 16.30 -5.93
C ALA A 36 0.99 16.11 -6.45
N TRP A 37 1.20 15.18 -7.36
CA TRP A 37 2.53 14.91 -7.94
C TRP A 37 2.85 15.71 -9.21
N MET A 38 1.87 16.41 -9.76
CA MET A 38 2.05 17.21 -10.98
C MET A 38 2.87 18.45 -10.68
N LYS A 39 3.71 18.85 -11.63
CA LYS A 39 4.37 20.17 -11.67
C LYS A 39 3.69 20.98 -12.76
N VAL A 40 3.16 22.14 -12.39
CA VAL A 40 2.47 23.03 -13.34
C VAL A 40 3.43 24.04 -14.00
N HIS A 41 4.65 24.16 -13.46
CA HIS A 41 5.72 25.01 -13.98
C HIS A 41 7.08 24.38 -13.69
N PRO A 42 8.17 24.68 -14.45
CA PRO A 42 9.52 24.17 -14.14
C PRO A 42 10.01 24.47 -12.73
N GLU A 43 9.65 25.61 -12.17
CA GLU A 43 10.00 26.03 -10.80
C GLU A 43 9.05 25.49 -9.73
N ASP A 44 7.95 24.85 -10.15
CA ASP A 44 6.99 24.26 -9.23
C ASP A 44 7.54 22.99 -8.58
N MET A 45 7.08 22.71 -7.37
CA MET A 45 7.45 21.51 -6.64
C MET A 45 6.24 20.60 -6.46
N PRO A 46 6.43 19.27 -6.61
CA PRO A 46 5.37 18.34 -6.29
C PRO A 46 5.07 18.36 -4.79
N LEU A 47 3.83 18.11 -4.44
CA LEU A 47 3.40 17.94 -3.07
C LEU A 47 3.76 16.53 -2.55
N ASN A 48 3.72 16.35 -1.23
CA ASN A 48 3.96 15.08 -0.56
C ASN A 48 2.65 14.59 0.07
N PRO A 49 1.75 13.96 -0.68
CA PRO A 49 0.47 13.53 -0.16
C PRO A 49 0.60 12.44 0.91
N ARG A 50 -0.38 12.40 1.80
CA ARG A 50 -0.62 11.26 2.69
C ARG A 50 -1.96 10.62 2.37
N LEU A 51 -1.96 9.29 2.22
CA LEU A 51 -3.15 8.48 1.99
C LEU A 51 -3.62 7.94 3.34
N ILE A 52 -4.81 8.32 3.74
CA ILE A 52 -5.37 8.00 5.06
C ILE A 52 -6.59 7.11 4.90
N GLY A 53 -6.77 6.13 5.77
CA GLY A 53 -7.96 5.29 5.78
C GLY A 53 -7.76 4.01 6.59
N LYS A 54 -8.81 3.23 6.74
CA LYS A 54 -8.80 1.96 7.48
C LYS A 54 -7.81 0.95 6.86
N PRO A 55 -7.29 -0.02 7.62
CA PRO A 55 -6.47 -1.10 7.06
C PRO A 55 -7.21 -1.85 5.94
N GLY A 56 -6.50 -2.22 4.87
CA GLY A 56 -7.08 -3.05 3.80
C GLY A 56 -7.90 -2.34 2.72
N VAL A 57 -8.13 -1.00 2.80
CA VAL A 57 -8.86 -0.23 1.77
C VAL A 57 -8.09 0.04 0.48
N GLY A 58 -6.81 -0.37 0.40
CA GLY A 58 -6.04 -0.28 -0.84
C GLY A 58 -5.12 0.95 -0.98
N LYS A 59 -4.76 1.65 0.11
CA LYS A 59 -3.87 2.84 0.08
C LYS A 59 -2.57 2.62 -0.71
N THR A 60 -1.83 1.57 -0.37
CA THR A 60 -0.58 1.22 -1.03
C THR A 60 -0.80 0.79 -2.48
N THR A 61 -1.90 0.06 -2.74
CA THR A 61 -2.32 -0.33 -4.10
C THR A 61 -2.58 0.90 -4.97
N LEU A 62 -3.26 1.92 -4.44
CA LEU A 62 -3.50 3.19 -5.15
C LEU A 62 -2.17 3.86 -5.54
N ALA A 63 -1.24 4.01 -4.59
CA ALA A 63 0.05 4.63 -4.84
C ALA A 63 0.85 3.89 -5.92
N CYS A 64 0.90 2.55 -5.85
CA CYS A 64 1.57 1.70 -6.84
C CYS A 64 0.90 1.81 -8.22
N ALA A 65 -0.43 1.73 -8.28
CA ALA A 65 -1.16 1.80 -9.55
C ALA A 65 -0.97 3.14 -10.25
N VAL A 66 -0.96 4.26 -9.50
CA VAL A 66 -0.67 5.59 -10.07
C VAL A 66 0.78 5.68 -10.55
N ALA A 67 1.75 5.11 -9.83
CA ALA A 67 3.14 5.05 -10.27
C ALA A 67 3.28 4.29 -11.60
N ILE A 68 2.60 3.16 -11.74
CA ILE A 68 2.56 2.36 -12.98
C ILE A 68 1.92 3.15 -14.13
N GLU A 69 0.78 3.80 -13.89
CA GLU A 69 0.12 4.65 -14.91
C GLU A 69 1.03 5.79 -15.39
N LEU A 70 1.80 6.39 -14.47
CA LEU A 70 2.76 7.44 -14.78
C LEU A 70 4.06 6.90 -15.41
N LYS A 71 4.19 5.57 -15.56
CA LYS A 71 5.39 4.88 -16.07
C LYS A 71 6.67 5.27 -15.32
N LYS A 72 6.56 5.49 -14.01
CA LYS A 72 7.69 5.82 -13.14
C LYS A 72 8.11 4.61 -12.32
N PRO A 73 9.41 4.36 -12.16
CA PRO A 73 9.88 3.37 -11.20
C PRO A 73 9.49 3.80 -9.78
N PHE A 74 9.15 2.85 -8.94
CA PHE A 74 8.74 3.12 -7.57
C PHE A 74 9.36 2.13 -6.59
N TRP A 75 9.46 2.57 -5.34
CA TRP A 75 10.00 1.81 -4.23
C TRP A 75 9.04 1.91 -3.05
N ILE A 76 8.85 0.80 -2.36
CA ILE A 76 8.05 0.74 -1.13
C ILE A 76 9.01 0.58 0.03
N PHE A 77 8.86 1.41 1.04
CA PHE A 77 9.50 1.25 2.33
C PHE A 77 8.43 1.06 3.39
N GLN A 78 8.41 -0.12 4.02
CA GLN A 78 7.47 -0.45 5.09
C GLN A 78 7.98 0.14 6.41
N ALA A 79 7.27 1.12 6.96
CA ALA A 79 7.60 1.67 8.27
C ALA A 79 7.13 0.75 9.41
N THR A 80 7.91 0.71 10.48
CA THR A 80 7.62 -0.02 11.70
C THR A 80 7.95 0.84 12.92
N MET A 81 7.56 0.38 14.12
CA MET A 81 7.91 1.06 15.38
C MET A 81 9.42 1.14 15.62
N ASP A 82 10.17 0.16 15.08
CA ASP A 82 11.61 0.05 15.23
C ASP A 82 12.40 0.73 14.09
N THR A 83 11.69 1.35 13.12
CA THR A 83 12.35 2.05 12.00
C THR A 83 13.23 3.18 12.50
N ARG A 84 14.50 3.13 12.15
CA ARG A 84 15.52 4.13 12.53
C ARG A 84 15.82 5.10 11.38
N PRO A 85 16.37 6.29 11.68
CA PRO A 85 16.79 7.24 10.65
C PRO A 85 17.72 6.64 9.58
N GLU A 86 18.67 5.81 10.00
CA GLU A 86 19.61 5.15 9.10
C GLU A 86 18.96 4.16 8.14
N ASP A 87 17.87 3.48 8.56
CA ASP A 87 17.13 2.54 7.72
C ASP A 87 16.44 3.27 6.56
N LEU A 88 16.03 4.53 6.79
CA LEU A 88 15.38 5.38 5.79
C LEU A 88 16.36 5.99 4.78
N ILE A 89 17.66 6.00 5.09
CA ILE A 89 18.65 6.72 4.27
C ILE A 89 19.68 5.75 3.69
N ILE A 90 20.74 5.42 4.44
CA ILE A 90 21.82 4.53 3.99
C ILE A 90 22.20 3.64 5.15
N THR A 91 22.26 2.34 4.89
CA THR A 91 22.66 1.32 5.85
C THR A 91 24.00 0.72 5.46
N PRO A 92 24.97 0.59 6.41
CA PRO A 92 26.20 -0.15 6.17
C PRO A 92 25.90 -1.66 6.23
N VAL A 93 26.39 -2.40 5.24
CA VAL A 93 26.24 -3.87 5.15
C VAL A 93 27.61 -4.50 5.01
N ILE A 94 27.86 -5.58 5.73
CA ILE A 94 29.09 -6.35 5.59
C ILE A 94 28.91 -7.33 4.42
N SER A 95 29.76 -7.21 3.39
CA SER A 95 29.75 -8.14 2.27
C SER A 95 30.30 -9.52 2.67
N ALA A 96 30.06 -10.52 1.81
CA ALA A 96 30.60 -11.87 2.02
C ALA A 96 32.15 -11.89 2.11
N GLU A 97 32.82 -10.87 1.59
CA GLU A 97 34.27 -10.67 1.63
C GLU A 97 34.76 -9.92 2.88
N GLY A 98 33.85 -9.62 3.83
CA GLY A 98 34.16 -8.87 5.05
C GLY A 98 34.36 -7.36 4.86
N LYS A 99 34.02 -6.80 3.68
CA LYS A 99 34.12 -5.37 3.39
C LYS A 99 32.80 -4.66 3.71
N ILE A 100 32.88 -3.44 4.21
CA ILE A 100 31.71 -2.59 4.39
C ILE A 100 31.25 -2.05 3.04
N LYS A 101 29.96 -2.21 2.74
CA LYS A 101 29.27 -1.62 1.62
C LYS A 101 28.16 -0.72 2.13
N TYR A 102 27.82 0.30 1.41
CA TYR A 102 26.73 1.22 1.72
C TYR A 102 25.56 0.96 0.79
N VAL A 103 24.40 0.67 1.35
CA VAL A 103 23.17 0.38 0.61
C VAL A 103 22.16 1.50 0.88
N ALA A 104 21.70 2.14 -0.20
CA ALA A 104 20.65 3.13 -0.12
C ALA A 104 19.29 2.45 0.15
N SER A 105 18.47 3.04 1.00
CA SER A 105 17.07 2.64 1.16
C SER A 105 16.30 2.78 -0.16
N GLY A 106 15.08 2.22 -0.20
CA GLY A 106 14.15 2.46 -1.32
C GLY A 106 13.84 3.94 -1.51
N ILE A 107 13.72 4.71 -0.41
CA ILE A 107 13.46 6.16 -0.46
C ILE A 107 14.62 6.89 -1.15
N VAL A 108 15.85 6.64 -0.72
CA VAL A 108 17.04 7.29 -1.31
C VAL A 108 17.29 6.82 -2.74
N SER A 109 17.04 5.55 -3.04
CA SER A 109 17.13 5.03 -4.41
C SER A 109 16.13 5.73 -5.34
N ALA A 110 14.88 5.95 -4.88
CA ALA A 110 13.88 6.73 -5.60
C ALA A 110 14.31 8.19 -5.79
N MET A 111 14.89 8.81 -4.76
CA MET A 111 15.43 10.19 -4.82
C MET A 111 16.48 10.34 -5.90
N ILE A 112 17.44 9.42 -5.96
CA ILE A 112 18.55 9.46 -6.91
C ILE A 112 18.05 9.20 -8.35
N LYS A 113 17.11 8.27 -8.51
CA LYS A 113 16.59 7.84 -9.82
C LYS A 113 15.47 8.71 -10.38
N GLY A 114 14.94 9.66 -9.59
CA GLY A 114 13.78 10.45 -10.00
C GLY A 114 12.47 9.66 -10.05
N GLY A 115 12.38 8.61 -9.24
CA GLY A 115 11.18 7.77 -9.13
C GLY A 115 10.25 8.18 -7.99
N ILE A 116 9.39 7.25 -7.60
CA ILE A 116 8.39 7.45 -6.55
C ILE A 116 8.78 6.66 -5.31
N ALA A 117 8.89 7.33 -4.16
CA ALA A 117 9.02 6.67 -2.86
C ALA A 117 7.65 6.57 -2.20
N ILE A 118 7.26 5.37 -1.84
CA ILE A 118 6.04 5.06 -1.09
C ILE A 118 6.48 4.62 0.32
N LEU A 119 6.27 5.49 1.30
CA LEU A 119 6.48 5.16 2.71
C LEU A 119 5.20 4.57 3.27
N ASP A 120 5.14 3.25 3.35
CA ASP A 120 3.96 2.52 3.79
C ASP A 120 3.87 2.49 5.32
N GLU A 121 2.66 2.74 5.85
CA GLU A 121 2.36 2.83 7.28
C GLU A 121 3.26 3.84 8.04
N GLY A 122 3.53 5.02 7.45
CA GLY A 122 4.45 6.01 8.00
C GLY A 122 4.15 6.44 9.42
N ASN A 123 2.89 6.44 9.85
CA ASN A 123 2.50 6.75 11.22
C ASN A 123 2.83 5.66 12.27
N ARG A 124 3.49 4.56 11.87
CA ARG A 124 4.07 3.60 12.81
C ARG A 124 5.46 3.97 13.29
N MET A 125 6.19 4.85 12.59
CA MET A 125 7.53 5.22 13.01
C MET A 125 7.54 6.43 13.95
N GLY A 126 8.56 6.47 14.82
CA GLY A 126 8.72 7.51 15.82
C GLY A 126 9.20 8.86 15.23
N GLU A 127 9.14 9.91 16.06
CA GLU A 127 9.51 11.29 15.70
C GLU A 127 10.93 11.43 15.14
N LYS A 128 11.91 10.70 15.71
CA LYS A 128 13.32 10.77 15.24
C LYS A 128 13.48 10.38 13.78
N SER A 129 12.73 9.35 13.35
CA SER A 129 12.75 8.86 11.98
C SER A 129 12.09 9.86 11.03
N TRP A 130 10.99 10.46 11.43
CA TRP A 130 10.38 11.57 10.69
C TRP A 130 11.29 12.79 10.58
N ALA A 131 12.00 13.14 11.64
CA ALA A 131 12.93 14.28 11.64
C ALA A 131 14.03 14.11 10.58
N SER A 132 14.51 12.88 10.32
CA SER A 132 15.52 12.61 9.28
C SER A 132 15.00 12.84 7.86
N LEU A 133 13.69 12.71 7.64
CA LEU A 133 13.04 12.96 6.35
C LEU A 133 12.54 14.41 6.20
N ALA A 134 12.47 15.21 7.28
CA ALA A 134 11.91 16.56 7.24
C ALA A 134 12.52 17.48 6.15
N PRO A 135 13.86 17.47 5.90
CA PRO A 135 14.43 18.28 4.83
C PRO A 135 14.11 17.77 3.42
N LEU A 136 13.72 16.50 3.26
CA LEU A 136 13.26 15.94 2.00
C LEU A 136 11.86 16.44 1.65
N LEU A 137 11.02 16.59 2.67
CA LEU A 137 9.60 16.89 2.54
C LEU A 137 9.31 18.41 2.40
N ASP A 138 10.33 19.25 2.38
CA ASP A 138 10.19 20.70 2.14
C ASP A 138 10.99 21.16 0.91
N HIS A 139 11.07 22.48 0.71
CA HIS A 139 11.75 23.11 -0.44
C HIS A 139 13.24 22.74 -0.58
N ARG A 140 13.88 22.24 0.47
CA ARG A 140 15.29 21.84 0.48
C ARG A 140 15.53 20.54 -0.28
N ARG A 141 14.58 19.61 -0.26
CA ARG A 141 14.55 18.34 -1.01
C ARG A 141 15.85 17.53 -0.91
N TYR A 142 16.34 17.28 0.31
CA TYR A 142 17.51 16.44 0.53
C TYR A 142 17.35 15.58 1.79
N VAL A 143 18.15 14.54 1.89
CA VAL A 143 18.45 13.82 3.14
C VAL A 143 19.94 13.90 3.45
N GLU A 144 20.30 13.71 4.71
CA GLU A 144 21.69 13.70 5.17
C GLU A 144 21.98 12.36 5.85
N SER A 145 22.97 11.65 5.35
CA SER A 145 23.43 10.42 5.99
C SER A 145 24.57 10.73 6.95
N ILE A 146 24.33 10.53 8.23
CA ILE A 146 25.36 10.67 9.28
C ILE A 146 26.40 9.58 9.15
N ILE A 147 26.01 8.36 8.68
CA ILE A 147 26.90 7.20 8.58
C ILE A 147 28.02 7.42 7.56
N VAL A 148 27.72 8.02 6.42
CA VAL A 148 28.70 8.26 5.36
C VAL A 148 29.08 9.74 5.21
N GLY A 149 28.49 10.63 6.00
CA GLY A 149 28.79 12.06 6.04
C GLY A 149 28.44 12.81 4.75
N ILE A 150 27.42 12.37 3.99
CA ILE A 150 27.03 13.00 2.74
C ILE A 150 25.59 13.51 2.76
N LYS A 151 25.37 14.55 1.95
CA LYS A 151 24.05 15.12 1.69
C LYS A 151 23.59 14.69 0.29
N ILE A 152 22.39 14.10 0.22
CA ILE A 152 21.83 13.58 -1.03
C ILE A 152 20.61 14.41 -1.40
N LYS A 153 20.71 15.14 -2.52
CA LYS A 153 19.60 15.94 -3.06
C LYS A 153 18.70 15.07 -3.92
N ALA A 154 17.39 15.24 -3.80
CA ALA A 154 16.43 14.54 -4.63
C ALA A 154 16.46 15.06 -6.07
N HIS A 155 16.31 14.15 -7.02
CA HIS A 155 16.11 14.46 -8.43
C HIS A 155 14.79 15.24 -8.62
N ASP A 156 14.70 16.11 -9.62
CA ASP A 156 13.51 16.94 -9.88
C ASP A 156 12.25 16.11 -10.15
N GLU A 157 12.42 14.93 -10.75
CA GLU A 157 11.33 14.01 -11.03
C GLU A 157 10.93 13.12 -9.84
N PHE A 158 11.60 13.23 -8.71
CA PHE A 158 11.27 12.49 -7.49
C PHE A 158 9.91 12.88 -6.94
N ARG A 159 9.12 11.88 -6.54
CA ARG A 159 7.82 12.03 -5.86
C ARG A 159 7.81 11.22 -4.58
N PHE A 160 7.04 11.72 -3.62
CA PHE A 160 6.87 11.06 -2.33
C PHE A 160 5.38 10.88 -2.02
N VAL A 161 5.05 9.81 -1.33
CA VAL A 161 3.75 9.58 -0.70
C VAL A 161 3.94 8.72 0.54
N THR A 162 3.10 8.94 1.54
CA THR A 162 3.03 8.03 2.69
C THR A 162 1.61 7.52 2.88
N THR A 163 1.46 6.28 3.30
CA THR A 163 0.17 5.73 3.73
C THR A 163 0.08 5.75 5.25
N MET A 164 -1.12 5.90 5.77
CA MET A 164 -1.40 5.97 7.20
C MET A 164 -2.68 5.22 7.53
N ASN A 165 -2.65 4.42 8.58
CA ASN A 165 -3.82 3.74 9.11
C ASN A 165 -4.49 4.62 10.18
N GLU A 166 -5.83 4.57 10.22
CA GLU A 166 -6.64 5.18 11.28
C GLU A 166 -6.88 4.15 12.40
N ASP A 167 -5.82 3.60 12.96
CA ASP A 167 -5.92 2.67 14.08
C ASP A 167 -5.19 3.19 15.33
N ALA A 168 -5.54 2.65 16.49
CA ALA A 168 -5.00 3.06 17.78
C ALA A 168 -3.51 2.66 17.98
N SER A 169 -2.93 1.89 17.07
CA SER A 169 -1.54 1.40 17.16
C SER A 169 -0.52 2.36 16.50
N THR A 170 -0.94 3.58 16.17
CA THR A 170 -0.12 4.55 15.45
C THR A 170 0.34 5.70 16.34
N PHE A 171 1.51 6.28 16.03
CA PHE A 171 2.00 7.49 16.69
C PHE A 171 1.34 8.74 16.09
N GLU A 172 1.11 9.75 16.94
CA GLU A 172 0.83 11.09 16.44
C GLU A 172 2.03 11.61 15.64
N ILE A 173 1.76 12.06 14.43
CA ILE A 173 2.80 12.66 13.59
C ILE A 173 3.05 14.08 14.09
N PRO A 174 4.31 14.49 14.32
CA PRO A 174 4.63 15.84 14.75
C PRO A 174 4.04 16.90 13.80
N GLU A 175 3.52 18.00 14.33
CA GLU A 175 2.87 19.06 13.55
C GLU A 175 3.74 19.58 12.41
N TYR A 176 5.07 19.74 12.65
CA TYR A 176 6.00 20.20 11.63
C TYR A 176 6.18 19.21 10.47
N ILE A 177 5.89 17.92 10.67
CA ILE A 177 5.83 16.90 9.60
C ILE A 177 4.46 16.94 8.94
N GLN A 178 3.37 17.05 9.71
CA GLN A 178 2.01 17.11 9.15
C GLN A 178 1.86 18.26 8.15
N SER A 179 2.45 19.42 8.43
CA SER A 179 2.44 20.58 7.53
C SER A 179 3.16 20.34 6.20
N ARG A 180 4.08 19.36 6.14
CA ARG A 180 4.85 18.98 4.95
C ARG A 180 4.21 17.83 4.18
N LEU A 181 3.31 17.07 4.83
CA LEU A 181 2.61 15.94 4.26
C LEU A 181 1.21 16.34 3.80
N GLN A 182 1.15 17.07 2.71
CA GLN A 182 -0.10 17.56 2.13
C GLN A 182 -0.16 17.25 0.64
N PRO A 183 -1.38 17.03 0.10
CA PRO A 183 -2.69 16.97 0.75
C PRO A 183 -2.92 15.67 1.55
N SER A 184 -3.93 15.68 2.43
CA SER A 184 -4.49 14.46 2.99
C SER A 184 -5.56 13.94 2.04
N ILE A 185 -5.38 12.73 1.54
CA ILE A 185 -6.31 12.03 0.65
C ILE A 185 -6.91 10.88 1.46
N TYR A 186 -8.20 10.97 1.72
CA TYR A 186 -8.93 9.96 2.49
C TYR A 186 -9.49 8.88 1.56
N ILE A 187 -9.25 7.63 1.93
CA ILE A 187 -9.74 6.46 1.21
C ILE A 187 -10.62 5.67 2.16
N ASP A 188 -11.90 5.67 1.85
CA ASP A 188 -12.92 4.95 2.60
C ASP A 188 -13.18 3.57 2.00
N PHE A 189 -14.08 2.81 2.61
CA PHE A 189 -14.56 1.57 2.05
C PHE A 189 -15.23 1.82 0.70
N ALA A 190 -15.04 0.86 -0.21
CA ALA A 190 -15.68 0.87 -1.52
C ALA A 190 -17.19 0.63 -1.38
N ASP A 191 -17.98 1.16 -2.30
CA ASP A 191 -19.39 0.81 -2.40
C ASP A 191 -19.59 -0.61 -2.97
N ALA A 192 -20.84 -1.09 -2.98
CA ALA A 192 -21.16 -2.45 -3.39
C ALA A 192 -20.75 -2.76 -4.84
N ASP A 193 -20.83 -1.81 -5.75
CA ASP A 193 -20.47 -2.02 -7.15
C ASP A 193 -18.96 -2.00 -7.34
N GLU A 194 -18.26 -1.10 -6.67
CA GLU A 194 -16.80 -1.05 -6.63
C GLU A 194 -16.23 -2.33 -5.99
N GLU A 195 -16.79 -2.81 -4.88
CA GLU A 195 -16.37 -4.08 -4.26
C GLU A 195 -16.52 -5.27 -5.19
N LYS A 196 -17.64 -5.35 -5.94
CA LYS A 196 -17.82 -6.39 -6.96
C LYS A 196 -16.75 -6.34 -8.03
N GLU A 197 -16.42 -5.14 -8.50
CA GLU A 197 -15.37 -4.96 -9.51
C GLU A 197 -14.00 -5.33 -8.97
N ILE A 198 -13.67 -4.93 -7.74
CA ILE A 198 -12.41 -5.29 -7.08
C ILE A 198 -12.30 -6.80 -6.91
N LEU A 199 -13.35 -7.47 -6.42
CA LEU A 199 -13.35 -8.92 -6.26
C LEU A 199 -13.20 -9.64 -7.61
N ARG A 200 -13.90 -9.19 -8.67
CA ARG A 200 -13.77 -9.73 -10.02
C ARG A 200 -12.36 -9.53 -10.60
N ALA A 201 -11.76 -8.38 -10.38
CA ALA A 201 -10.40 -8.12 -10.83
C ALA A 201 -9.37 -9.00 -10.14
N ASN A 202 -9.55 -9.30 -8.84
CA ASN A 202 -8.64 -10.11 -8.05
C ASN A 202 -8.87 -11.62 -8.19
N ILE A 203 -10.12 -12.03 -8.49
CA ILE A 203 -10.52 -13.44 -8.59
C ILE A 203 -11.48 -13.61 -9.79
N PRO A 204 -10.98 -13.46 -11.03
CA PRO A 204 -11.81 -13.40 -12.24
C PRO A 204 -12.51 -14.73 -12.58
N PHE A 205 -12.12 -15.80 -11.91
CA PHE A 205 -12.71 -17.13 -12.04
C PHE A 205 -13.78 -17.44 -10.99
N ALA A 206 -14.03 -16.54 -10.03
CA ALA A 206 -15.03 -16.74 -8.99
C ALA A 206 -16.46 -16.71 -9.56
N PRO A 207 -17.34 -17.65 -9.17
CA PRO A 207 -18.76 -17.58 -9.50
C PRO A 207 -19.38 -16.25 -9.04
N PRO A 208 -20.18 -15.60 -9.89
CA PRO A 208 -20.81 -14.31 -9.57
C PRO A 208 -21.64 -14.35 -8.29
N GLU A 209 -22.25 -15.49 -8.00
CA GLU A 209 -23.07 -15.70 -6.81
C GLU A 209 -22.24 -15.58 -5.53
N ILE A 210 -21.06 -16.19 -5.47
CA ILE A 210 -20.15 -16.07 -4.31
C ILE A 210 -19.72 -14.63 -4.13
N ILE A 211 -19.35 -13.92 -5.22
CA ILE A 211 -18.98 -12.52 -5.15
C ILE A 211 -20.12 -11.68 -4.57
N THR A 212 -21.36 -11.89 -5.03
CA THR A 212 -22.52 -11.16 -4.56
C THR A 212 -22.76 -11.38 -3.05
N TYR A 213 -22.65 -12.60 -2.57
CA TYR A 213 -22.80 -12.88 -1.14
C TYR A 213 -21.70 -12.24 -0.29
N VAL A 214 -20.44 -12.26 -0.76
CA VAL A 214 -19.33 -11.64 -0.05
C VAL A 214 -19.49 -10.12 0.00
N VAL A 215 -19.92 -9.47 -1.08
CA VAL A 215 -20.20 -8.04 -1.09
C VAL A 215 -21.35 -7.70 -0.13
N ASN A 216 -22.45 -8.45 -0.16
CA ASN A 216 -23.55 -8.24 0.77
C ASN A 216 -23.10 -8.36 2.24
N PHE A 217 -22.23 -9.33 2.53
CA PHE A 217 -21.61 -9.47 3.84
C PHE A 217 -20.80 -8.23 4.24
N LEU A 218 -19.90 -7.76 3.37
CA LEU A 218 -19.06 -6.58 3.64
C LEU A 218 -19.91 -5.33 3.83
N GLN A 219 -20.87 -5.07 2.95
CA GLN A 219 -21.74 -3.89 3.03
C GLN A 219 -22.59 -3.85 4.32
N ARG A 220 -23.06 -5.01 4.80
CA ARG A 220 -23.74 -5.10 6.09
C ARG A 220 -22.81 -4.80 7.26
N ALA A 221 -21.60 -5.35 7.21
CA ALA A 221 -20.59 -5.09 8.22
C ALA A 221 -20.20 -3.60 8.26
N HIS A 222 -20.03 -2.97 7.09
CA HIS A 222 -19.75 -1.53 7.00
C HIS A 222 -20.90 -0.66 7.53
N PHE A 223 -22.15 -1.08 7.35
CA PHE A 223 -23.32 -0.38 7.91
C PHE A 223 -23.31 -0.35 9.45
N GLU A 224 -22.69 -1.34 10.08
CA GLU A 224 -22.50 -1.45 11.54
C GLU A 224 -21.11 -0.96 12.00
N ASP A 225 -20.40 -0.18 11.15
CA ASP A 225 -19.07 0.37 11.41
C ASP A 225 -17.96 -0.67 11.67
N GLU A 226 -18.15 -1.91 11.25
CA GLU A 226 -17.14 -2.95 11.37
C GLU A 226 -15.96 -2.72 10.40
N PRO A 227 -14.71 -3.00 10.83
CA PRO A 227 -13.52 -2.69 10.05
C PRO A 227 -13.18 -3.75 9.00
N TYR A 228 -14.10 -4.63 8.62
CA TYR A 228 -13.84 -5.67 7.62
C TYR A 228 -13.65 -5.06 6.25
N SER A 229 -12.50 -5.33 5.66
CA SER A 229 -12.03 -4.66 4.45
C SER A 229 -12.26 -5.51 3.19
N ILE A 230 -12.06 -4.90 2.03
CA ILE A 230 -12.05 -5.64 0.75
C ILE A 230 -10.96 -6.72 0.71
N ARG A 231 -9.85 -6.58 1.46
CA ARG A 231 -8.84 -7.62 1.64
C ARG A 231 -9.44 -8.86 2.28
N ASP A 232 -10.28 -8.68 3.28
CA ASP A 232 -10.99 -9.78 3.94
C ASP A 232 -11.98 -10.42 2.98
N GLY A 233 -12.72 -9.64 2.20
CA GLY A 233 -13.59 -10.12 1.12
C GLY A 233 -12.86 -10.99 0.10
N ILE A 234 -11.66 -10.58 -0.33
CA ILE A 234 -10.81 -11.38 -1.22
C ILE A 234 -10.42 -12.71 -0.56
N ASN A 235 -10.03 -12.69 0.72
CA ASN A 235 -9.64 -13.89 1.44
C ASN A 235 -10.82 -14.83 1.69
N ILE A 236 -11.98 -14.29 2.08
CA ILE A 236 -13.24 -15.06 2.23
C ILE A 236 -13.62 -15.72 0.91
N THR A 237 -13.59 -14.97 -0.19
CA THR A 237 -13.90 -15.52 -1.53
C THR A 237 -12.95 -16.65 -1.90
N ARG A 238 -11.65 -16.47 -1.71
CA ARG A 238 -10.64 -17.52 -1.97
C ARG A 238 -10.85 -18.75 -1.10
N MET A 239 -11.15 -18.56 0.18
CA MET A 239 -11.41 -19.69 1.11
C MET A 239 -12.68 -20.42 0.73
N ALA A 240 -13.77 -19.71 0.43
CA ALA A 240 -15.02 -20.30 -0.01
C ALA A 240 -14.85 -21.17 -1.28
N LEU A 241 -14.08 -20.68 -2.27
CA LEU A 241 -13.76 -21.44 -3.48
C LEU A 241 -12.97 -22.72 -3.19
N LYS A 242 -11.98 -22.66 -2.32
CA LYS A 242 -11.20 -23.85 -1.91
C LYS A 242 -12.08 -24.88 -1.21
N LEU A 243 -12.99 -24.42 -0.33
CA LEU A 243 -13.97 -25.31 0.32
C LEU A 243 -14.95 -25.91 -0.68
N ALA A 244 -15.41 -25.12 -1.67
CA ALA A 244 -16.31 -25.62 -2.72
C ALA A 244 -15.65 -26.76 -3.53
N VAL A 245 -14.39 -26.63 -3.88
CA VAL A 245 -13.61 -27.67 -4.57
C VAL A 245 -13.41 -28.90 -3.66
N GLN A 246 -13.01 -28.70 -2.42
CA GLN A 246 -12.79 -29.78 -1.45
C GLN A 246 -14.06 -30.61 -1.20
N LYS A 247 -15.21 -29.95 -1.10
CA LYS A 247 -16.52 -30.58 -0.93
C LYS A 247 -17.12 -31.14 -2.25
N ARG A 248 -16.43 -30.96 -3.37
CA ARG A 248 -16.90 -31.34 -4.73
C ARG A 248 -18.20 -30.63 -5.12
N TYR A 249 -18.43 -29.44 -4.62
CA TYR A 249 -19.58 -28.60 -4.98
C TYR A 249 -19.30 -27.80 -6.26
N TRP A 250 -18.04 -27.55 -6.58
CA TRP A 250 -17.63 -26.79 -7.73
C TRP A 250 -16.27 -27.26 -8.28
N GLU A 251 -16.15 -27.24 -9.62
CA GLU A 251 -14.93 -27.57 -10.34
C GLU A 251 -14.44 -26.36 -11.12
N PRO A 252 -13.19 -25.91 -10.96
CA PRO A 252 -12.64 -24.71 -11.61
C PRO A 252 -12.72 -24.76 -13.14
N GLU A 253 -12.65 -25.95 -13.73
CA GLU A 253 -12.70 -26.18 -15.17
C GLU A 253 -14.14 -26.11 -15.72
N ASN A 254 -15.14 -26.35 -14.88
CA ASN A 254 -16.55 -26.33 -15.24
C ASN A 254 -17.22 -24.99 -14.82
N ARG A 255 -16.90 -23.92 -15.53
CA ARG A 255 -17.43 -22.55 -15.26
C ARG A 255 -18.96 -22.44 -15.35
N LYS A 256 -19.65 -23.42 -15.90
CA LYS A 256 -21.12 -23.43 -16.00
C LYS A 256 -21.79 -24.09 -14.79
N GLN A 257 -21.03 -24.75 -13.93
CA GLN A 257 -21.58 -25.35 -12.73
C GLN A 257 -22.02 -24.28 -11.75
N LYS A 258 -23.32 -24.28 -11.45
CA LYS A 258 -23.88 -23.35 -10.45
C LYS A 258 -23.93 -24.03 -9.10
N LEU A 259 -23.53 -23.27 -8.09
CA LEU A 259 -23.71 -23.64 -6.69
C LEU A 259 -25.15 -23.36 -6.26
N THR A 260 -25.71 -24.24 -5.46
CA THR A 260 -27.01 -23.97 -4.80
C THR A 260 -26.81 -22.99 -3.66
N ASP A 261 -27.87 -22.22 -3.30
CA ASP A 261 -27.82 -21.28 -2.16
C ASP A 261 -27.38 -21.97 -0.87
N LYS A 262 -27.85 -23.20 -0.62
CA LYS A 262 -27.43 -23.98 0.54
C LYS A 262 -25.93 -24.25 0.57
N GLN A 263 -25.34 -24.63 -0.58
CA GLN A 263 -23.91 -24.87 -0.69
C GLN A 263 -23.12 -23.58 -0.50
N ILE A 264 -23.57 -22.47 -1.09
CA ILE A 264 -22.93 -21.16 -0.94
C ILE A 264 -22.94 -20.72 0.52
N LYS A 265 -24.09 -20.76 1.19
CA LYS A 265 -24.21 -20.41 2.61
C LYS A 265 -23.31 -21.27 3.50
N GLU A 266 -23.24 -22.57 3.25
CA GLU A 266 -22.39 -23.49 4.00
C GLU A 266 -20.90 -23.15 3.88
N ILE A 267 -20.40 -22.97 2.64
CA ILE A 267 -18.98 -22.67 2.42
C ILE A 267 -18.62 -21.27 2.90
N LEU A 268 -19.51 -20.29 2.75
CA LEU A 268 -19.27 -18.92 3.23
C LEU A 268 -19.29 -18.83 4.75
N HIS A 269 -20.19 -19.56 5.43
CA HIS A 269 -20.19 -19.64 6.88
C HIS A 269 -18.81 -20.09 7.41
N ILE A 270 -18.30 -21.22 6.86
CA ILE A 270 -16.98 -21.74 7.25
C ILE A 270 -15.86 -20.75 6.86
N ALA A 271 -15.93 -20.12 5.68
CA ALA A 271 -14.92 -19.20 5.21
C ALA A 271 -14.85 -17.95 6.09
N VAL A 272 -15.99 -17.33 6.42
CA VAL A 272 -16.08 -16.15 7.30
C VAL A 272 -15.58 -16.49 8.69
N GLN A 273 -16.04 -17.62 9.26
CA GLN A 273 -15.58 -18.06 10.58
C GLN A 273 -14.06 -18.24 10.64
N ASN A 274 -13.48 -18.87 9.60
CA ASN A 274 -12.03 -19.13 9.54
C ASN A 274 -11.18 -17.87 9.33
N ILE A 275 -11.73 -16.84 8.68
CA ILE A 275 -10.99 -15.61 8.35
C ILE A 275 -11.20 -14.53 9.43
N LEU A 276 -12.42 -14.38 9.94
CA LEU A 276 -12.80 -13.26 10.80
C LEU A 276 -13.27 -13.69 12.20
N GLY A 277 -13.53 -14.99 12.42
CA GLY A 277 -14.04 -15.51 13.68
C GLY A 277 -15.56 -15.54 13.76
N ASP A 278 -16.07 -16.02 14.91
CA ASP A 278 -17.50 -16.28 15.11
C ASP A 278 -18.37 -15.00 15.12
N GLU A 279 -17.82 -13.90 15.59
CA GLU A 279 -18.54 -12.62 15.69
C GLU A 279 -18.98 -12.08 14.33
N ALA A 280 -18.21 -12.34 13.29
CA ALA A 280 -18.53 -11.93 11.93
C ALA A 280 -19.72 -12.67 11.31
N LEU A 281 -20.09 -13.83 11.85
CA LEU A 281 -21.18 -14.65 11.32
C LEU A 281 -22.55 -13.97 11.36
N ARG A 282 -22.74 -12.98 12.25
CA ARG A 282 -23.97 -12.18 12.34
C ARG A 282 -24.31 -11.39 11.08
N TYR A 283 -23.32 -11.13 10.21
CA TYR A 283 -23.50 -10.40 8.97
C TYR A 283 -23.76 -11.30 7.76
N ILE A 284 -23.74 -12.64 7.95
CA ILE A 284 -24.13 -13.58 6.90
C ILE A 284 -25.66 -13.64 6.80
N GLU A 285 -26.18 -13.59 5.59
CA GLU A 285 -27.60 -13.92 5.34
C GLU A 285 -27.89 -15.40 5.66
N ILE A 286 -28.72 -15.63 6.64
CA ILE A 286 -29.25 -16.97 6.94
C ILE A 286 -30.37 -17.33 5.97
#